data_4bf27601a4796dea23b864c5622813ff
#
_entry.id   4bf27601a4796dea23b864c5622813ff
#
_cell.length_a   1.000
_cell.length_b   1.000
_cell.length_c   1.000
_cell.angle_alpha   90.00
_cell.angle_beta   90.00
_cell.angle_gamma   90.00
#
_symmetry.space_group_name_H-M   'P 1'
#
loop_
_entity.id
_entity.type
_entity.pdbx_description
1 polymer ?
#
loop_
_entity_poly.entity_id
_entity_poly.type
_entity_poly.pdbx_seq_one_letter_code
_entity_poly.pdbx_strand_id
1 'polypeptide(L)'
;MSSLINSAMSGLSAAQSALNTVSNNISSYNVAGYTRQTTVLGASNSTLTGGGWVGNGVYVSGVQREYDAFITNQLRAAQTQSSGLTTRYQQMSKIDDVLSDTTNSLSTTLQDFFKSLQTLVSNAEDPAARQTVLGKAGGLVNQFKTNDQYLRDQDTQVNTAIGTSVSQINNYAKQIANLNDQISRLTGVGAGASPNDLLDQRDQLVNELNKIVGVEVSVQDSGTFNISFGNGYSLVQGSKANQLAAVKSSADPSRTTIAYVDEVAGNVEIPEKMITTGSLGGLLTFRAEDLDKARNNLNQMALAFADAMNKQHEAGFDANGDAGGKLFGFGSPAVLSNSKNSGTAVVNATVADSTKVQATDYKLQFNGTDWTITRASDKTSFTMSPDASGNLSFDGLNVNVSGS
;
A
#
# COMPACT_ATOMS: atom_id res chain seq x y z
N MET A 1 -7.25 26.02 -66.05
CA MET A 1 -8.00 24.78 -65.70
C MET A 1 -7.26 23.87 -64.73
N SER A 2 -5.90 23.78 -64.82
CA SER A 2 -5.12 22.93 -63.92
C SER A 2 -5.19 23.34 -62.42
N SER A 3 -5.24 24.64 -62.12
CA SER A 3 -5.26 25.09 -60.71
C SER A 3 -6.61 24.79 -60.01
N LEU A 4 -7.73 24.88 -60.78
CA LEU A 4 -9.07 24.55 -60.27
C LEU A 4 -9.20 23.06 -59.97
N ILE A 5 -8.67 22.21 -60.86
CA ILE A 5 -8.67 20.75 -60.68
C ILE A 5 -7.77 20.39 -59.50
N ASN A 6 -6.58 21.00 -59.36
CA ASN A 6 -5.68 20.75 -58.21
C ASN A 6 -6.30 21.16 -56.89
N SER A 7 -6.99 22.30 -56.83
CA SER A 7 -7.71 22.76 -55.65
C SER A 7 -8.86 21.80 -55.25
N ALA A 8 -9.63 21.35 -56.27
CA ALA A 8 -10.71 20.36 -56.05
C ALA A 8 -10.16 19.01 -55.58
N MET A 9 -9.06 18.52 -56.16
CA MET A 9 -8.37 17.27 -55.75
C MET A 9 -7.84 17.35 -54.34
N SER A 10 -7.25 18.51 -53.96
CA SER A 10 -6.76 18.72 -52.59
C SER A 10 -7.89 18.69 -51.55
N GLY A 11 -9.03 19.32 -51.89
CA GLY A 11 -10.21 19.27 -51.05
C GLY A 11 -10.78 17.86 -50.88
N LEU A 12 -10.83 17.09 -51.99
CA LEU A 12 -11.29 15.70 -51.96
C LEU A 12 -10.37 14.82 -51.09
N SER A 13 -9.07 14.95 -51.26
CA SER A 13 -8.06 14.22 -50.44
C SER A 13 -8.20 14.55 -48.95
N ALA A 14 -8.38 15.84 -48.62
CA ALA A 14 -8.60 16.29 -47.25
C ALA A 14 -9.89 15.71 -46.64
N ALA A 15 -10.97 15.71 -47.42
CA ALA A 15 -12.26 15.13 -47.01
C ALA A 15 -12.14 13.59 -46.77
N GLN A 16 -11.43 12.90 -47.67
CA GLN A 16 -11.16 11.47 -47.53
C GLN A 16 -10.33 11.17 -46.27
N SER A 17 -9.33 11.94 -45.95
CA SER A 17 -8.55 11.80 -44.71
C SER A 17 -9.40 12.07 -43.48
N ALA A 18 -10.28 13.06 -43.49
CA ALA A 18 -11.21 13.35 -42.41
C ALA A 18 -12.20 12.20 -42.21
N LEU A 19 -12.74 11.62 -43.27
CA LEU A 19 -13.64 10.44 -43.21
C LEU A 19 -12.90 9.21 -42.63
N ASN A 20 -11.65 8.98 -43.00
CA ASN A 20 -10.83 7.91 -42.45
C ASN A 20 -10.63 8.10 -40.94
N THR A 21 -10.36 9.34 -40.50
CA THR A 21 -10.22 9.65 -39.07
C THR A 21 -11.53 9.42 -38.31
N VAL A 22 -12.67 9.86 -38.86
CA VAL A 22 -14.01 9.61 -38.26
C VAL A 22 -14.31 8.12 -38.20
N SER A 23 -14.03 7.35 -39.26
CA SER A 23 -14.22 5.91 -39.30
C SER A 23 -13.36 5.21 -38.23
N ASN A 24 -12.11 5.62 -38.05
CA ASN A 24 -11.24 5.12 -36.99
C ASN A 24 -11.77 5.46 -35.58
N ASN A 25 -12.27 6.67 -35.37
CA ASN A 25 -12.92 7.06 -34.11
C ASN A 25 -14.14 6.19 -33.80
N ILE A 26 -14.98 5.90 -34.80
CA ILE A 26 -16.17 5.06 -34.65
C ILE A 26 -15.79 3.61 -34.36
N SER A 27 -14.82 3.04 -35.05
CA SER A 27 -14.38 1.66 -34.82
C SER A 27 -13.65 1.48 -33.49
N SER A 28 -13.00 2.51 -32.98
CA SER A 28 -12.18 2.45 -31.76
C SER A 28 -12.84 3.06 -30.52
N TYR A 29 -14.12 3.48 -30.60
CA TYR A 29 -14.81 4.19 -29.50
C TYR A 29 -14.81 3.43 -28.16
N ASN A 30 -14.76 2.10 -28.21
CA ASN A 30 -14.82 1.24 -27.04
C ASN A 30 -13.44 0.61 -26.67
N VAL A 31 -12.37 1.06 -27.33
CA VAL A 31 -11.01 0.60 -27.01
C VAL A 31 -10.50 1.38 -25.80
N ALA A 32 -10.11 0.66 -24.76
CA ALA A 32 -9.56 1.29 -23.55
C ALA A 32 -8.30 2.11 -23.88
N GLY A 33 -8.26 3.36 -23.44
CA GLY A 33 -7.15 4.28 -23.66
C GLY A 33 -7.16 4.98 -25.02
N TYR A 34 -8.11 4.68 -25.91
CA TYR A 34 -8.23 5.39 -27.18
C TYR A 34 -8.70 6.84 -26.96
N THR A 35 -7.99 7.78 -27.56
CA THR A 35 -8.35 9.20 -27.55
C THR A 35 -8.89 9.60 -28.94
N ARG A 36 -10.06 10.25 -28.97
CA ARG A 36 -10.64 10.75 -30.22
C ARG A 36 -9.63 11.60 -30.98
N GLN A 37 -9.55 11.40 -32.29
CA GLN A 37 -8.65 12.10 -33.19
C GLN A 37 -9.41 13.03 -34.13
N THR A 38 -8.77 14.16 -34.48
CA THR A 38 -9.32 15.14 -35.39
C THR A 38 -8.27 15.45 -36.49
N THR A 39 -8.72 15.49 -37.74
CA THR A 39 -7.88 15.87 -38.85
C THR A 39 -7.72 17.38 -38.88
N VAL A 40 -6.47 17.86 -38.84
CA VAL A 40 -6.14 19.28 -38.91
C VAL A 40 -5.80 19.63 -40.36
N LEU A 41 -6.51 20.62 -40.92
CA LEU A 41 -6.32 21.09 -42.28
C LEU A 41 -5.58 22.43 -42.28
N GLY A 42 -4.65 22.60 -43.21
CA GLY A 42 -3.98 23.84 -43.48
C GLY A 42 -4.35 24.39 -44.87
N ALA A 43 -4.39 25.68 -45.03
CA ALA A 43 -4.53 26.31 -46.36
C ALA A 43 -3.20 26.24 -47.12
N SER A 44 -3.26 25.80 -48.38
CA SER A 44 -2.09 25.85 -49.27
C SER A 44 -1.72 27.29 -49.59
N ASN A 45 -0.42 27.58 -49.79
CA ASN A 45 0.05 28.91 -50.10
C ASN A 45 -0.65 29.46 -51.35
N SER A 46 -1.16 30.68 -51.25
CA SER A 46 -1.80 31.37 -52.36
C SER A 46 -0.78 31.73 -53.44
N THR A 47 -1.20 31.72 -54.71
CA THR A 47 -0.39 32.14 -55.86
C THR A 47 -0.86 33.50 -56.36
N LEU A 48 0.09 34.40 -56.64
CA LEU A 48 -0.20 35.71 -57.26
C LEU A 48 -0.53 35.50 -58.73
N THR A 49 -1.72 35.97 -59.16
CA THR A 49 -2.17 35.96 -60.53
C THR A 49 -2.44 37.39 -61.01
N GLY A 50 -2.68 37.65 -62.29
CA GLY A 50 -3.04 38.96 -62.80
C GLY A 50 -4.29 39.59 -62.20
N GLY A 51 -5.14 38.82 -61.52
CA GLY A 51 -6.31 39.26 -60.75
C GLY A 51 -6.15 39.33 -59.25
N GLY A 52 -4.92 39.12 -58.70
CA GLY A 52 -4.64 39.11 -57.27
C GLY A 52 -4.20 37.74 -56.75
N TRP A 53 -4.15 37.60 -55.41
CA TRP A 53 -3.80 36.38 -54.75
C TRP A 53 -4.94 35.36 -54.81
N VAL A 54 -4.70 34.19 -55.38
CA VAL A 54 -5.66 33.09 -55.49
C VAL A 54 -5.20 31.91 -54.62
N GLY A 55 -6.12 31.35 -53.84
CA GLY A 55 -5.86 30.18 -52.97
C GLY A 55 -5.64 28.90 -53.79
N ASN A 56 -4.76 28.03 -53.35
CA ASN A 56 -4.39 26.76 -54.00
C ASN A 56 -5.00 25.52 -53.32
N GLY A 57 -6.10 25.70 -52.58
CA GLY A 57 -6.79 24.61 -51.88
C GLY A 57 -6.27 24.39 -50.47
N VAL A 58 -6.39 23.14 -49.98
CA VAL A 58 -6.09 22.73 -48.61
C VAL A 58 -5.13 21.53 -48.62
N TYR A 59 -4.45 21.34 -47.51
CA TYR A 59 -3.68 20.12 -47.25
C TYR A 59 -3.95 19.61 -45.83
N VAL A 60 -3.76 18.32 -45.60
CA VAL A 60 -3.80 17.74 -44.28
C VAL A 60 -2.51 18.07 -43.54
N SER A 61 -2.59 18.89 -42.50
CA SER A 61 -1.45 19.28 -41.67
C SER A 61 -1.07 18.17 -40.71
N GLY A 62 -2.06 17.35 -40.26
CA GLY A 62 -1.85 16.21 -39.37
C GLY A 62 -3.15 15.68 -38.80
N VAL A 63 -3.05 14.63 -38.03
CA VAL A 63 -4.14 14.10 -37.20
C VAL A 63 -3.74 14.25 -35.75
N GLN A 64 -4.55 14.96 -34.98
CA GLN A 64 -4.26 15.27 -33.57
C GLN A 64 -5.25 14.60 -32.65
N ARG A 65 -4.79 14.22 -31.45
CA ARG A 65 -5.64 13.71 -30.37
C ARG A 65 -6.34 14.86 -29.64
N GLU A 66 -7.60 14.66 -29.31
CA GLU A 66 -8.37 15.53 -28.41
C GLU A 66 -8.00 15.22 -26.95
N TYR A 67 -6.77 15.59 -26.56
CA TYR A 67 -6.19 15.28 -25.24
C TYR A 67 -6.19 16.51 -24.35
N ASP A 68 -6.80 16.39 -23.16
CA ASP A 68 -6.78 17.41 -22.12
C ASP A 68 -5.94 16.91 -20.93
N ALA A 69 -4.77 17.51 -20.76
CA ALA A 69 -3.84 17.15 -19.69
C ALA A 69 -4.40 17.43 -18.29
N PHE A 70 -5.19 18.51 -18.13
CA PHE A 70 -5.76 18.88 -16.84
C PHE A 70 -6.80 17.86 -16.38
N ILE A 71 -7.74 17.53 -17.28
CA ILE A 71 -8.77 16.52 -17.01
C ILE A 71 -8.13 15.15 -16.76
N THR A 72 -7.14 14.77 -17.56
CA THR A 72 -6.41 13.49 -17.40
C THR A 72 -5.72 13.41 -16.05
N ASN A 73 -5.06 14.46 -15.61
CA ASN A 73 -4.39 14.49 -14.31
C ASN A 73 -5.40 14.45 -13.14
N GLN A 74 -6.54 15.14 -13.23
CA GLN A 74 -7.61 15.04 -12.23
C GLN A 74 -8.18 13.63 -12.16
N LEU A 75 -8.42 13.00 -13.31
CA LEU A 75 -8.91 11.63 -13.38
C LEU A 75 -7.92 10.64 -12.76
N ARG A 76 -6.62 10.79 -13.06
CA ARG A 76 -5.54 9.99 -12.46
C ARG A 76 -5.50 10.15 -10.94
N ALA A 77 -5.61 11.37 -10.43
CA ALA A 77 -5.65 11.63 -8.99
C ALA A 77 -6.86 10.98 -8.32
N ALA A 78 -8.04 11.08 -8.92
CA ALA A 78 -9.25 10.43 -8.41
C ALA A 78 -9.16 8.89 -8.46
N GLN A 79 -8.65 8.33 -9.56
CA GLN A 79 -8.50 6.89 -9.73
C GLN A 79 -7.49 6.27 -8.76
N THR A 80 -6.33 6.92 -8.54
CA THR A 80 -5.33 6.40 -7.60
C THR A 80 -5.85 6.41 -6.17
N GLN A 81 -6.56 7.47 -5.77
CA GLN A 81 -7.19 7.55 -4.45
C GLN A 81 -8.28 6.48 -4.28
N SER A 82 -9.16 6.34 -5.26
CA SER A 82 -10.21 5.31 -5.26
C SER A 82 -9.62 3.90 -5.19
N SER A 83 -8.55 3.62 -5.94
CA SER A 83 -7.85 2.33 -5.93
C SER A 83 -7.29 2.00 -4.53
N GLY A 84 -6.65 2.98 -3.87
CA GLY A 84 -6.13 2.82 -2.51
C GLY A 84 -7.22 2.53 -1.49
N LEU A 85 -8.29 3.33 -1.49
CA LEU A 85 -9.43 3.16 -0.58
C LEU A 85 -10.16 1.84 -0.80
N THR A 86 -10.39 1.45 -2.06
CA THR A 86 -11.02 0.18 -2.40
C THR A 86 -10.19 -1.01 -1.93
N THR A 87 -8.87 -0.96 -2.14
CA THR A 87 -7.96 -2.02 -1.69
C THR A 87 -7.96 -2.12 -0.15
N ARG A 88 -7.86 -1.00 0.56
CA ARG A 88 -7.93 -0.97 2.02
C ARG A 88 -9.27 -1.55 2.52
N TYR A 89 -10.39 -1.13 1.95
CA TYR A 89 -11.72 -1.62 2.29
C TYR A 89 -11.84 -3.14 2.10
N GLN A 90 -11.37 -3.66 0.96
CA GLN A 90 -11.39 -5.10 0.68
C GLN A 90 -10.58 -5.92 1.70
N GLN A 91 -9.45 -5.40 2.17
CA GLN A 91 -8.66 -6.07 3.20
C GLN A 91 -9.31 -5.98 4.58
N MET A 92 -9.88 -4.81 4.93
CA MET A 92 -10.61 -4.63 6.19
C MET A 92 -11.83 -5.54 6.27
N SER A 93 -12.59 -5.68 5.18
CA SER A 93 -13.76 -6.56 5.12
C SER A 93 -13.43 -8.01 5.46
N LYS A 94 -12.25 -8.50 5.04
CA LYS A 94 -11.81 -9.86 5.40
C LYS A 94 -11.59 -10.04 6.91
N ILE A 95 -11.06 -9.01 7.58
CA ILE A 95 -10.89 -9.04 9.04
C ILE A 95 -12.25 -9.00 9.73
N ASP A 96 -13.14 -8.12 9.27
CA ASP A 96 -14.49 -7.98 9.82
C ASP A 96 -15.27 -9.28 9.69
N ASP A 97 -15.27 -9.92 8.53
CA ASP A 97 -15.96 -11.19 8.27
C ASP A 97 -15.55 -12.30 9.27
N VAL A 98 -14.29 -12.35 9.67
CA VAL A 98 -13.80 -13.37 10.63
C VAL A 98 -14.05 -12.97 12.08
N LEU A 99 -13.87 -11.70 12.43
CA LEU A 99 -14.04 -11.24 13.80
C LEU A 99 -15.51 -11.05 14.19
N SER A 100 -16.40 -10.82 13.21
CA SER A 100 -17.84 -10.64 13.40
C SER A 100 -18.66 -11.93 13.30
N ASP A 101 -18.03 -13.09 13.03
CA ASP A 101 -18.73 -14.39 13.00
C ASP A 101 -19.41 -14.65 14.34
N THR A 102 -20.73 -14.68 14.33
CA THR A 102 -21.55 -14.86 15.54
C THR A 102 -21.56 -16.28 16.08
N THR A 103 -21.17 -17.28 15.27
CA THR A 103 -21.25 -18.69 15.64
C THR A 103 -20.00 -19.17 16.37
N ASN A 104 -18.81 -18.74 15.90
CA ASN A 104 -17.51 -19.14 16.43
C ASN A 104 -16.70 -17.92 16.89
N SER A 105 -17.36 -16.89 17.38
CA SER A 105 -16.67 -15.67 17.81
C SER A 105 -15.95 -15.85 19.15
N LEU A 106 -14.93 -15.02 19.35
CA LEU A 106 -14.26 -14.90 20.65
C LEU A 106 -15.26 -14.54 21.76
N SER A 107 -16.27 -13.71 21.45
CA SER A 107 -17.33 -13.31 22.37
C SER A 107 -18.17 -14.50 22.84
N THR A 108 -18.59 -15.36 21.91
CA THR A 108 -19.35 -16.58 22.23
C THR A 108 -18.52 -17.54 23.11
N THR A 109 -17.25 -17.73 22.78
CA THR A 109 -16.34 -18.59 23.53
C THR A 109 -16.08 -18.06 24.95
N LEU A 110 -15.93 -16.72 25.09
CA LEU A 110 -15.85 -16.08 26.42
C LEU A 110 -17.11 -16.26 27.24
N GLN A 111 -18.28 -16.06 26.63
CA GLN A 111 -19.57 -16.29 27.33
C GLN A 111 -19.73 -17.75 27.81
N ASP A 112 -19.36 -18.70 26.97
CA ASP A 112 -19.38 -20.13 27.33
C ASP A 112 -18.44 -20.44 28.47
N PHE A 113 -17.24 -19.85 28.49
CA PHE A 113 -16.29 -20.01 29.58
C PHE A 113 -16.89 -19.46 30.90
N PHE A 114 -17.40 -18.22 30.90
CA PHE A 114 -18.03 -17.65 32.11
C PHE A 114 -19.27 -18.42 32.57
N LYS A 115 -20.10 -18.93 31.65
CA LYS A 115 -21.23 -19.79 31.98
C LYS A 115 -20.77 -21.08 32.66
N SER A 116 -19.67 -21.67 32.20
CA SER A 116 -19.10 -22.86 32.84
C SER A 116 -18.59 -22.58 34.27
N LEU A 117 -18.00 -21.39 34.49
CA LEU A 117 -17.62 -20.93 35.84
C LEU A 117 -18.83 -20.75 36.75
N GLN A 118 -19.94 -20.17 36.27
CA GLN A 118 -21.18 -20.06 37.06
C GLN A 118 -21.72 -21.42 37.45
N THR A 119 -21.68 -22.40 36.53
CA THR A 119 -22.07 -23.77 36.82
C THR A 119 -21.17 -24.41 37.89
N LEU A 120 -19.87 -24.18 37.84
CA LEU A 120 -18.89 -24.64 38.81
C LEU A 120 -19.16 -24.03 40.22
N VAL A 121 -19.47 -22.73 40.29
CA VAL A 121 -19.81 -22.07 41.57
C VAL A 121 -20.99 -22.74 42.24
N SER A 122 -21.99 -23.18 41.47
CA SER A 122 -23.16 -23.89 41.98
C SER A 122 -22.89 -25.35 42.35
N ASN A 123 -21.84 -25.96 41.80
CA ASN A 123 -21.48 -27.37 41.97
C ASN A 123 -19.96 -27.53 42.17
N ALA A 124 -19.41 -26.86 43.18
CA ALA A 124 -17.96 -26.74 43.37
C ALA A 124 -17.25 -28.08 43.64
N GLU A 125 -17.94 -29.06 44.17
CA GLU A 125 -17.39 -30.41 44.48
C GLU A 125 -17.47 -31.36 43.26
N ASP A 126 -18.21 -31.01 42.20
CA ASP A 126 -18.40 -31.88 41.04
C ASP A 126 -17.15 -31.88 40.12
N PRO A 127 -16.47 -33.02 39.97
CA PRO A 127 -15.32 -33.14 39.09
C PRO A 127 -15.68 -32.89 37.63
N ALA A 128 -16.89 -33.20 37.18
CA ALA A 128 -17.32 -32.95 35.80
C ALA A 128 -17.49 -31.45 35.51
N ALA A 129 -17.99 -30.68 36.48
CA ALA A 129 -18.05 -29.22 36.36
C ALA A 129 -16.64 -28.59 36.25
N ARG A 130 -15.68 -29.05 37.06
CA ARG A 130 -14.28 -28.64 37.01
C ARG A 130 -13.64 -28.94 35.65
N GLN A 131 -13.83 -30.16 35.14
CA GLN A 131 -13.31 -30.58 33.84
C GLN A 131 -13.93 -29.77 32.70
N THR A 132 -15.21 -29.40 32.82
CA THR A 132 -15.90 -28.55 31.84
C THR A 132 -15.27 -27.16 31.78
N VAL A 133 -14.95 -26.53 32.90
CA VAL A 133 -14.27 -25.23 32.95
C VAL A 133 -12.89 -25.30 32.26
N LEU A 134 -12.10 -26.35 32.57
CA LEU A 134 -10.79 -26.55 31.92
C LEU A 134 -10.94 -26.74 30.42
N GLY A 135 -11.94 -27.52 29.97
CA GLY A 135 -12.23 -27.69 28.54
C GLY A 135 -12.61 -26.37 27.85
N LYS A 136 -13.47 -25.55 28.50
CA LYS A 136 -13.85 -24.23 27.97
C LYS A 136 -12.70 -23.24 27.99
N ALA A 137 -11.83 -23.27 29.00
CA ALA A 137 -10.59 -22.49 29.05
C ALA A 137 -9.65 -22.86 27.88
N GLY A 138 -9.45 -24.16 27.61
CA GLY A 138 -8.68 -24.65 26.48
C GLY A 138 -9.28 -24.21 25.14
N GLY A 139 -10.60 -24.26 24.97
CA GLY A 139 -11.32 -23.77 23.81
C GLY A 139 -11.10 -22.27 23.57
N LEU A 140 -11.15 -21.46 24.64
CA LEU A 140 -10.89 -20.03 24.58
C LEU A 140 -9.46 -19.71 24.13
N VAL A 141 -8.46 -20.41 24.69
CA VAL A 141 -7.05 -20.27 24.27
C VAL A 141 -6.88 -20.60 22.77
N ASN A 142 -7.54 -21.68 22.32
CA ASN A 142 -7.49 -22.05 20.89
C ASN A 142 -8.15 -20.99 20.00
N GLN A 143 -9.24 -20.36 20.44
CA GLN A 143 -9.89 -19.29 19.69
C GLN A 143 -8.98 -18.05 19.55
N PHE A 144 -8.31 -17.64 20.64
CA PHE A 144 -7.31 -16.55 20.56
C PHE A 144 -6.18 -16.88 19.57
N LYS A 145 -5.66 -18.12 19.63
CA LYS A 145 -4.61 -18.57 18.71
C LYS A 145 -5.06 -18.61 17.26
N THR A 146 -6.29 -19.05 17.00
CA THR A 146 -6.87 -19.09 15.65
C THR A 146 -7.02 -17.69 15.08
N ASN A 147 -7.51 -16.74 15.86
CA ASN A 147 -7.64 -15.35 15.44
C ASN A 147 -6.27 -14.70 15.21
N ASP A 148 -5.28 -14.93 16.08
CA ASP A 148 -3.91 -14.43 15.87
C ASP A 148 -3.28 -15.02 14.61
N GLN A 149 -3.43 -16.32 14.37
CA GLN A 149 -2.93 -16.97 13.17
C GLN A 149 -3.57 -16.37 11.90
N TYR A 150 -4.88 -16.15 11.91
CA TYR A 150 -5.57 -15.50 10.80
C TYR A 150 -5.00 -14.12 10.49
N LEU A 151 -4.76 -13.29 11.51
CA LEU A 151 -4.17 -11.96 11.32
C LEU A 151 -2.73 -12.02 10.81
N ARG A 152 -1.94 -13.03 11.22
CA ARG A 152 -0.59 -13.29 10.67
C ARG A 152 -0.66 -13.71 9.19
N ASP A 153 -1.63 -14.52 8.84
CA ASP A 153 -1.84 -14.95 7.46
C ASP A 153 -2.24 -13.76 6.56
N GLN A 154 -3.02 -12.81 7.09
CA GLN A 154 -3.30 -11.55 6.39
C GLN A 154 -2.03 -10.72 6.16
N ASP A 155 -1.12 -10.62 7.17
CA ASP A 155 0.17 -9.94 6.99
C ASP A 155 1.02 -10.60 5.90
N THR A 156 1.04 -11.94 5.85
CA THR A 156 1.73 -12.71 4.81
C THR A 156 1.13 -12.47 3.43
N GLN A 157 -0.20 -12.37 3.32
CA GLN A 157 -0.88 -12.03 2.06
C GLN A 157 -0.53 -10.61 1.60
N VAL A 158 -0.48 -9.65 2.52
CA VAL A 158 -0.04 -8.27 2.23
C VAL A 158 1.40 -8.25 1.73
N ASN A 159 2.31 -9.00 2.37
CA ASN A 159 3.70 -9.12 1.91
C ASN A 159 3.79 -9.65 0.46
N THR A 160 3.01 -10.66 0.14
CA THR A 160 2.94 -11.21 -1.23
C THR A 160 2.37 -10.19 -2.21
N ALA A 161 1.30 -9.48 -1.83
CA ALA A 161 0.68 -8.46 -2.67
C ALA A 161 1.61 -7.28 -2.95
N ILE A 162 2.42 -6.86 -1.96
CA ILE A 162 3.47 -5.84 -2.14
C ILE A 162 4.49 -6.31 -3.18
N GLY A 163 4.98 -7.55 -3.09
CA GLY A 163 5.92 -8.13 -4.05
C GLY A 163 5.37 -8.15 -5.48
N THR A 164 4.10 -8.53 -5.62
CA THR A 164 3.39 -8.53 -6.91
C THR A 164 3.26 -7.10 -7.45
N SER A 165 2.88 -6.13 -6.61
CA SER A 165 2.74 -4.73 -7.00
C SER A 165 4.07 -4.14 -7.47
N VAL A 166 5.18 -4.43 -6.78
CA VAL A 166 6.53 -3.99 -7.18
C VAL A 166 6.90 -4.55 -8.56
N SER A 167 6.61 -5.84 -8.81
CA SER A 167 6.86 -6.47 -10.11
C SER A 167 6.05 -5.83 -11.22
N GLN A 168 4.78 -5.52 -10.97
CA GLN A 168 3.91 -4.84 -11.94
C GLN A 168 4.38 -3.41 -12.22
N ILE A 169 4.77 -2.65 -11.18
CA ILE A 169 5.33 -1.30 -11.32
C ILE A 169 6.55 -1.32 -12.23
N ASN A 170 7.50 -2.23 -11.98
CA ASN A 170 8.69 -2.37 -12.80
C ASN A 170 8.38 -2.71 -14.27
N ASN A 171 7.40 -3.60 -14.49
CA ASN A 171 6.96 -3.97 -15.85
C ASN A 171 6.35 -2.77 -16.58
N TYR A 172 5.46 -2.01 -15.94
CA TYR A 172 4.87 -0.81 -16.55
C TYR A 172 5.91 0.27 -16.79
N ALA A 173 6.80 0.53 -15.83
CA ALA A 173 7.89 1.51 -15.99
C ALA A 173 8.77 1.19 -17.19
N LYS A 174 9.14 -0.09 -17.37
CA LYS A 174 9.93 -0.54 -18.52
C LYS A 174 9.18 -0.37 -19.86
N GLN A 175 7.91 -0.73 -19.91
CA GLN A 175 7.09 -0.56 -21.12
C GLN A 175 6.93 0.91 -21.49
N ILE A 176 6.69 1.79 -20.50
CA ILE A 176 6.58 3.24 -20.71
C ILE A 176 7.90 3.81 -21.20
N ALA A 177 9.03 3.41 -20.64
CA ALA A 177 10.36 3.82 -21.12
C ALA A 177 10.61 3.40 -22.57
N ASN A 178 10.21 2.20 -22.96
CA ASN A 178 10.29 1.71 -24.33
C ASN A 178 9.40 2.51 -25.28
N LEU A 179 8.18 2.86 -24.87
CA LEU A 179 7.29 3.72 -25.67
C LEU A 179 7.84 5.15 -25.80
N ASN A 180 8.43 5.69 -24.75
CA ASN A 180 9.11 6.98 -24.79
C ASN A 180 10.21 6.99 -25.86
N ASP A 181 11.04 5.93 -25.94
CA ASP A 181 12.09 5.80 -26.95
C ASP A 181 11.50 5.76 -28.36
N GLN A 182 10.46 4.95 -28.59
CA GLN A 182 9.78 4.86 -29.89
C GLN A 182 9.15 6.19 -30.31
N ILE A 183 8.44 6.87 -29.40
CA ILE A 183 7.80 8.17 -29.64
C ILE A 183 8.86 9.20 -29.98
N SER A 184 9.96 9.28 -29.22
CA SER A 184 11.04 10.22 -29.44
C SER A 184 11.69 10.05 -30.84
N ARG A 185 11.92 8.80 -31.26
CA ARG A 185 12.48 8.51 -32.61
C ARG A 185 11.52 8.92 -33.71
N LEU A 186 10.23 8.61 -33.58
CA LEU A 186 9.24 8.94 -34.61
C LEU A 186 8.98 10.45 -34.70
N THR A 187 8.96 11.15 -33.56
CA THR A 187 8.80 12.61 -33.53
C THR A 187 10.02 13.32 -34.14
N GLY A 188 11.24 12.80 -33.95
CA GLY A 188 12.47 13.35 -34.48
C GLY A 188 12.66 13.17 -36.01
N VAL A 189 12.06 12.12 -36.59
CA VAL A 189 12.18 11.77 -38.02
C VAL A 189 10.98 12.23 -38.84
N GLY A 190 9.79 12.30 -38.21
CA GLY A 190 8.55 12.62 -38.90
C GLY A 190 8.28 14.12 -39.00
N ALA A 191 8.10 14.64 -40.18
CA ALA A 191 7.73 16.04 -40.44
C ALA A 191 6.35 16.38 -39.85
N GLY A 192 6.23 16.48 -38.51
CA GLY A 192 5.05 16.97 -37.80
C GLY A 192 3.91 15.96 -37.56
N ALA A 193 4.07 14.69 -37.92
CA ALA A 193 3.04 13.67 -37.64
C ALA A 193 3.22 13.09 -36.24
N SER A 194 2.21 13.24 -35.38
CA SER A 194 2.20 12.65 -34.02
C SER A 194 1.88 11.15 -34.07
N PRO A 195 2.66 10.28 -33.40
CA PRO A 195 2.37 8.86 -33.31
C PRO A 195 1.25 8.60 -32.28
N ASN A 196 0.01 8.97 -32.65
CA ASN A 196 -1.15 9.03 -31.74
C ASN A 196 -1.40 7.69 -31.01
N ASP A 197 -1.27 6.57 -31.71
CA ASP A 197 -1.50 5.24 -31.13
C ASP A 197 -0.48 4.89 -30.02
N LEU A 198 0.79 5.27 -30.20
CA LEU A 198 1.82 5.06 -29.18
C LEU A 198 1.63 6.00 -27.99
N LEU A 199 1.13 7.21 -28.23
CA LEU A 199 0.80 8.15 -27.18
C LEU A 199 -0.38 7.64 -26.35
N ASP A 200 -1.42 7.07 -26.98
CA ASP A 200 -2.56 6.47 -26.30
C ASP A 200 -2.14 5.24 -25.49
N GLN A 201 -1.32 4.36 -26.07
CA GLN A 201 -0.77 3.19 -25.36
C GLN A 201 0.04 3.61 -24.14
N ARG A 202 0.89 4.63 -24.27
CA ARG A 202 1.68 5.15 -23.15
C ARG A 202 0.79 5.73 -22.05
N ASP A 203 -0.20 6.54 -22.41
CA ASP A 203 -1.15 7.11 -21.46
C ASP A 203 -1.94 6.01 -20.72
N GLN A 204 -2.33 4.96 -21.43
CA GLN A 204 -3.00 3.80 -20.82
C GLN A 204 -2.09 3.07 -19.81
N LEU A 205 -0.82 2.83 -20.16
CA LEU A 205 0.14 2.21 -19.23
C LEU A 205 0.39 3.08 -17.99
N VAL A 206 0.46 4.41 -18.16
CA VAL A 206 0.57 5.35 -17.04
C VAL A 206 -0.68 5.28 -16.14
N ASN A 207 -1.87 5.16 -16.71
CA ASN A 207 -3.10 5.02 -15.95
C ASN A 207 -3.12 3.71 -15.15
N GLU A 208 -2.69 2.58 -15.74
CA GLU A 208 -2.58 1.31 -15.04
C GLU A 208 -1.52 1.35 -13.91
N LEU A 209 -0.36 1.94 -14.18
CA LEU A 209 0.67 2.17 -13.16
C LEU A 209 0.13 3.03 -12.01
N ASN A 210 -0.61 4.10 -12.33
CA ASN A 210 -1.17 5.03 -11.36
C ASN A 210 -2.24 4.40 -10.45
N LYS A 211 -2.93 3.36 -10.89
CA LYS A 211 -3.84 2.57 -10.03
C LYS A 211 -3.07 1.78 -8.96
N ILE A 212 -1.83 1.39 -9.25
CA ILE A 212 -1.00 0.62 -8.31
C ILE A 212 -0.28 1.54 -7.34
N VAL A 213 0.36 2.59 -7.86
CA VAL A 213 1.06 3.62 -7.08
C VAL A 213 0.81 4.98 -7.70
N GLY A 214 0.40 5.96 -6.90
CA GLY A 214 0.16 7.30 -7.40
C GLY A 214 1.44 7.90 -7.98
N VAL A 215 1.36 8.31 -9.25
CA VAL A 215 2.50 8.83 -9.99
C VAL A 215 2.26 10.27 -10.46
N GLU A 216 3.36 11.01 -10.54
CA GLU A 216 3.44 12.32 -11.16
C GLU A 216 4.12 12.21 -12.52
N VAL A 217 3.52 12.82 -13.54
CA VAL A 217 4.02 12.80 -14.92
C VAL A 217 4.50 14.19 -15.31
N SER A 218 5.75 14.29 -15.74
CA SER A 218 6.33 15.49 -16.33
C SER A 218 6.65 15.23 -17.80
N VAL A 219 6.11 16.08 -18.68
CA VAL A 219 6.36 15.99 -20.13
C VAL A 219 7.62 16.79 -20.46
N GLN A 220 8.55 16.17 -21.17
CA GLN A 220 9.78 16.80 -21.63
C GLN A 220 9.60 17.39 -23.04
N ASP A 221 10.49 18.29 -23.44
CA ASP A 221 10.46 18.96 -24.78
C ASP A 221 10.52 17.94 -25.95
N SER A 222 11.15 16.78 -25.72
CA SER A 222 11.18 15.66 -26.66
C SER A 222 9.86 14.89 -26.77
N GLY A 223 8.81 15.27 -26.02
CA GLY A 223 7.55 14.54 -25.91
C GLY A 223 7.63 13.28 -25.04
N THR A 224 8.78 12.99 -24.43
CA THR A 224 8.94 11.86 -23.49
C THR A 224 8.36 12.18 -22.13
N PHE A 225 7.92 11.15 -21.39
CA PHE A 225 7.44 11.27 -20.02
C PHE A 225 8.56 10.93 -19.04
N ASN A 226 8.74 11.79 -18.04
CA ASN A 226 9.38 11.43 -16.79
C ASN A 226 8.29 11.12 -15.78
N ILE A 227 8.45 10.03 -15.06
CA ILE A 227 7.45 9.54 -14.08
C ILE A 227 8.14 9.37 -12.73
N SER A 228 7.56 10.00 -11.72
CA SER A 228 8.00 9.90 -10.32
C SER A 228 6.84 9.51 -9.41
N PHE A 229 7.17 9.03 -8.20
CA PHE A 229 6.22 8.71 -7.14
C PHE A 229 6.82 9.03 -5.76
N GLY A 230 6.02 9.01 -4.72
CA GLY A 230 6.50 9.07 -3.34
C GLY A 230 7.43 10.25 -3.04
N ASN A 231 7.05 11.46 -3.45
CA ASN A 231 7.82 12.69 -3.26
C ASN A 231 9.16 12.75 -4.02
N GLY A 232 9.24 12.18 -5.23
CA GLY A 232 10.34 12.42 -6.14
C GLY A 232 11.21 11.20 -6.49
N TYR A 233 10.83 9.99 -6.06
CA TYR A 233 11.49 8.78 -6.56
C TYR A 233 11.17 8.58 -8.04
N SER A 234 12.19 8.62 -8.90
CA SER A 234 12.01 8.48 -10.34
C SER A 234 11.81 7.03 -10.73
N LEU A 235 10.70 6.72 -11.42
CA LEU A 235 10.44 5.41 -12.03
C LEU A 235 10.87 5.37 -13.49
N VAL A 236 10.61 6.44 -14.24
CA VAL A 236 10.96 6.55 -15.65
C VAL A 236 11.60 7.91 -15.91
N GLN A 237 12.72 7.91 -16.60
CA GLN A 237 13.46 9.09 -17.00
C GLN A 237 13.80 8.99 -18.49
N GLY A 238 12.97 9.62 -19.33
CA GLY A 238 13.06 9.45 -20.77
C GLY A 238 12.91 7.96 -21.16
N SER A 239 13.94 7.37 -21.76
CA SER A 239 13.98 5.97 -22.17
C SER A 239 14.56 5.00 -21.10
N LYS A 240 14.94 5.51 -19.92
CA LYS A 240 15.48 4.69 -18.82
C LYS A 240 14.37 4.44 -17.78
N ALA A 241 14.17 3.16 -17.40
CA ALA A 241 13.35 2.77 -16.28
C ALA A 241 14.24 2.42 -15.09
N ASN A 242 13.92 2.99 -13.91
CA ASN A 242 14.54 2.62 -12.64
C ASN A 242 13.74 1.49 -12.00
N GLN A 243 14.40 0.69 -11.18
CA GLN A 243 13.79 -0.50 -10.59
C GLN A 243 13.47 -0.30 -9.11
N LEU A 244 12.38 -0.91 -8.69
CA LEU A 244 12.04 -1.13 -7.29
C LEU A 244 12.30 -2.59 -6.94
N ALA A 245 12.60 -2.85 -5.68
CA ALA A 245 12.72 -4.19 -5.13
C ALA A 245 11.79 -4.35 -3.91
N ALA A 246 11.14 -5.51 -3.83
CA ALA A 246 10.47 -5.93 -2.62
C ALA A 246 11.51 -6.61 -1.72
N VAL A 247 11.82 -6.02 -0.58
CA VAL A 247 12.86 -6.48 0.34
C VAL A 247 12.30 -6.70 1.74
N LYS A 248 12.99 -7.48 2.55
CA LYS A 248 12.65 -7.57 3.98
C LYS A 248 12.93 -6.24 4.66
N SER A 249 11.98 -5.78 5.49
CA SER A 249 12.15 -4.54 6.25
C SER A 249 13.32 -4.66 7.24
N SER A 250 14.13 -3.62 7.34
CA SER A 250 15.21 -3.57 8.34
C SER A 250 14.69 -3.54 9.77
N ALA A 251 13.48 -3.01 9.98
CA ALA A 251 12.85 -2.92 11.30
C ALA A 251 12.14 -4.21 11.71
N ASP A 252 11.55 -4.93 10.75
CA ASP A 252 10.85 -6.21 10.98
C ASP A 252 11.09 -7.14 9.79
N PRO A 253 12.00 -8.11 9.90
CA PRO A 253 12.34 -9.03 8.81
C PRO A 253 11.19 -9.96 8.37
N SER A 254 10.11 -10.06 9.14
CA SER A 254 8.90 -10.80 8.74
C SER A 254 8.07 -10.04 7.71
N ARG A 255 8.31 -8.73 7.55
CA ARG A 255 7.57 -7.83 6.68
C ARG A 255 8.33 -7.51 5.40
N THR A 256 7.59 -7.45 4.31
CA THR A 256 8.10 -6.95 3.03
C THR A 256 7.88 -5.45 2.96
N THR A 257 8.92 -4.71 2.58
CA THR A 257 8.89 -3.29 2.26
C THR A 257 9.42 -3.04 0.85
N ILE A 258 9.35 -1.80 0.40
CA ILE A 258 9.75 -1.40 -0.94
C ILE A 258 11.10 -0.69 -0.85
N ALA A 259 12.02 -1.05 -1.71
CA ALA A 259 13.29 -0.38 -1.86
C ALA A 259 13.48 0.16 -3.27
N TYR A 260 14.13 1.31 -3.38
CA TYR A 260 14.66 1.83 -4.62
C TYR A 260 16.00 1.15 -4.90
N VAL A 261 16.16 0.61 -6.10
CA VAL A 261 17.42 -0.03 -6.50
C VAL A 261 18.35 1.03 -7.04
N ASP A 262 19.32 1.44 -6.21
CA ASP A 262 20.37 2.38 -6.59
C ASP A 262 21.62 1.62 -7.07
N GLU A 263 22.26 2.08 -8.13
CA GLU A 263 23.42 1.41 -8.74
C GLU A 263 24.66 1.41 -7.80
N VAL A 264 24.73 2.34 -6.87
CA VAL A 264 25.86 2.49 -5.93
C VAL A 264 25.51 2.04 -4.53
N ALA A 265 24.37 2.51 -4.01
CA ALA A 265 23.93 2.23 -2.65
C ALA A 265 23.17 0.90 -2.50
N GLY A 266 22.84 0.23 -3.62
CA GLY A 266 22.06 -0.99 -3.62
C GLY A 266 20.57 -0.73 -3.30
N ASN A 267 19.96 -1.57 -2.50
CA ASN A 267 18.55 -1.45 -2.12
C ASN A 267 18.37 -0.42 -1.00
N VAL A 268 17.83 0.74 -1.33
CA VAL A 268 17.49 1.81 -0.39
C VAL A 268 16.01 1.74 -0.04
N GLU A 269 15.69 1.37 1.20
CA GLU A 269 14.29 1.29 1.65
C GLU A 269 13.58 2.63 1.54
N ILE A 270 12.42 2.62 0.92
CA ILE A 270 11.52 3.78 0.83
C ILE A 270 10.64 3.80 2.08
N PRO A 271 10.58 4.91 2.83
CA PRO A 271 9.63 5.01 3.94
C PRO A 271 8.19 4.81 3.48
N GLU A 272 7.50 3.82 4.04
CA GLU A 272 6.13 3.45 3.62
C GLU A 272 5.15 4.63 3.64
N LYS A 273 5.32 5.56 4.57
CA LYS A 273 4.54 6.81 4.67
C LYS A 273 4.61 7.71 3.43
N MET A 274 5.54 7.47 2.52
CA MET A 274 5.64 8.20 1.25
C MET A 274 4.77 7.59 0.15
N ILE A 275 4.23 6.39 0.37
CA ILE A 275 3.38 5.68 -0.58
C ILE A 275 1.97 5.59 0.02
N THR A 276 1.16 6.61 -0.24
CA THR A 276 -0.16 6.77 0.41
C THR A 276 -1.34 6.51 -0.53
N THR A 277 -1.09 6.41 -1.82
CA THR A 277 -2.13 6.30 -2.86
C THR A 277 -1.89 5.10 -3.77
N GLY A 278 -2.91 4.73 -4.55
CA GLY A 278 -2.91 3.49 -5.32
C GLY A 278 -3.16 2.25 -4.46
N SER A 279 -3.34 1.11 -5.09
CA SER A 279 -3.58 -0.15 -4.38
C SER A 279 -2.45 -0.51 -3.42
N LEU A 280 -1.20 -0.20 -3.79
CA LEU A 280 -0.04 -0.38 -2.93
C LEU A 280 -0.10 0.49 -1.67
N GLY A 281 -0.46 1.79 -1.81
CA GLY A 281 -0.70 2.67 -0.67
C GLY A 281 -1.83 2.16 0.22
N GLY A 282 -2.91 1.63 -0.37
CA GLY A 282 -4.01 0.99 0.36
C GLY A 282 -3.57 -0.22 1.18
N LEU A 283 -2.70 -1.09 0.62
CA LEU A 283 -2.13 -2.25 1.34
C LEU A 283 -1.24 -1.82 2.51
N LEU A 284 -0.37 -0.83 2.30
CA LEU A 284 0.53 -0.32 3.35
C LEU A 284 -0.24 0.35 4.49
N THR A 285 -1.25 1.16 4.14
CA THR A 285 -2.13 1.81 5.12
C THR A 285 -2.94 0.77 5.90
N PHE A 286 -3.54 -0.21 5.22
CA PHE A 286 -4.23 -1.32 5.87
C PHE A 286 -3.33 -2.05 6.87
N ARG A 287 -2.10 -2.38 6.48
CA ARG A 287 -1.15 -3.06 7.36
C ARG A 287 -0.85 -2.25 8.61
N ALA A 288 -0.49 -0.96 8.43
CA ALA A 288 -0.03 -0.11 9.52
C ALA A 288 -1.14 0.39 10.45
N GLU A 289 -2.35 0.64 9.92
CA GLU A 289 -3.42 1.29 10.67
C GLU A 289 -4.53 0.31 11.09
N ASP A 290 -4.82 -0.72 10.29
CA ASP A 290 -5.95 -1.60 10.54
C ASP A 290 -5.49 -2.96 11.07
N LEU A 291 -4.57 -3.63 10.38
CA LEU A 291 -4.10 -4.97 10.76
C LEU A 291 -3.28 -4.94 12.06
N ASP A 292 -2.33 -4.02 12.19
CA ASP A 292 -1.51 -3.88 13.41
C ASP A 292 -2.39 -3.51 14.60
N LYS A 293 -3.37 -2.63 14.41
CA LYS A 293 -4.33 -2.27 15.45
C LYS A 293 -5.18 -3.47 15.86
N ALA A 294 -5.68 -4.26 14.91
CA ALA A 294 -6.47 -5.46 15.21
C ALA A 294 -5.66 -6.48 16.02
N ARG A 295 -4.40 -6.73 15.62
CA ARG A 295 -3.48 -7.63 16.34
C ARG A 295 -3.17 -7.13 17.75
N ASN A 296 -2.86 -5.86 17.90
CA ASN A 296 -2.56 -5.25 19.19
C ASN A 296 -3.78 -5.28 20.14
N ASN A 297 -4.99 -5.02 19.61
CA ASN A 297 -6.22 -5.14 20.40
C ASN A 297 -6.47 -6.58 20.85
N LEU A 298 -6.31 -7.56 19.96
CA LEU A 298 -6.46 -8.97 20.29
C LEU A 298 -5.47 -9.41 21.39
N ASN A 299 -4.21 -8.99 21.26
CA ASN A 299 -3.15 -9.31 22.21
C ASN A 299 -3.38 -8.64 23.57
N GLN A 300 -3.79 -7.36 23.58
CA GLN A 300 -4.15 -6.66 24.82
C GLN A 300 -5.32 -7.34 25.53
N MET A 301 -6.34 -7.73 24.80
CA MET A 301 -7.50 -8.44 25.36
C MET A 301 -7.07 -9.78 25.97
N ALA A 302 -6.26 -10.56 25.27
CA ALA A 302 -5.75 -11.84 25.77
C ALA A 302 -4.91 -11.65 27.03
N LEU A 303 -4.02 -10.66 27.06
CA LEU A 303 -3.17 -10.33 28.21
C LEU A 303 -4.00 -9.91 29.43
N ALA A 304 -4.91 -8.94 29.23
CA ALA A 304 -5.75 -8.42 30.30
C ALA A 304 -6.65 -9.51 30.91
N PHE A 305 -7.25 -10.36 30.05
CA PHE A 305 -8.05 -11.48 30.48
C PHE A 305 -7.23 -12.51 31.27
N ALA A 306 -6.08 -12.93 30.73
CA ALA A 306 -5.23 -13.94 31.37
C ALA A 306 -4.72 -13.46 32.74
N ASP A 307 -4.26 -12.21 32.83
CA ASP A 307 -3.74 -11.63 34.07
C ASP A 307 -4.85 -11.44 35.12
N ALA A 308 -6.03 -10.95 34.74
CA ALA A 308 -7.16 -10.81 35.66
C ALA A 308 -7.61 -12.17 36.22
N MET A 309 -7.71 -13.19 35.37
CA MET A 309 -8.06 -14.54 35.77
C MET A 309 -7.00 -15.16 36.70
N ASN A 310 -5.71 -14.98 36.38
CA ASN A 310 -4.62 -15.46 37.20
C ASN A 310 -4.63 -14.83 38.60
N LYS A 311 -4.75 -13.50 38.68
CA LYS A 311 -4.82 -12.76 39.94
C LYS A 311 -5.97 -13.25 40.82
N GLN A 312 -7.14 -13.46 40.21
CA GLN A 312 -8.30 -13.99 40.97
C GLN A 312 -8.09 -15.42 41.42
N HIS A 313 -7.49 -16.28 40.60
CA HIS A 313 -7.22 -17.68 40.92
C HIS A 313 -6.12 -17.82 41.99
N GLU A 314 -5.05 -17.02 41.91
CA GLU A 314 -3.98 -16.97 42.93
C GLU A 314 -4.45 -16.46 44.28
N ALA A 315 -5.51 -15.64 44.33
CA ALA A 315 -6.15 -15.17 45.57
C ALA A 315 -7.05 -16.21 46.24
N GLY A 316 -7.36 -17.33 45.54
CA GLY A 316 -8.20 -18.42 46.05
C GLY A 316 -7.37 -19.54 46.70
N PHE A 317 -8.08 -20.44 47.36
CA PHE A 317 -7.52 -21.66 47.96
C PHE A 317 -8.24 -22.89 47.42
N ASP A 318 -7.54 -23.99 47.28
CA ASP A 318 -8.15 -25.27 46.94
C ASP A 318 -8.80 -25.97 48.14
N ALA A 319 -9.36 -27.15 47.94
CA ALA A 319 -10.01 -27.93 48.99
C ALA A 319 -9.04 -28.41 50.09
N ASN A 320 -7.74 -28.41 49.86
CA ASN A 320 -6.71 -28.77 50.82
C ASN A 320 -6.14 -27.54 51.57
N GLY A 321 -6.55 -26.34 51.19
CA GLY A 321 -6.03 -25.08 51.72
C GLY A 321 -4.76 -24.58 51.04
N ASP A 322 -4.39 -25.16 49.88
CA ASP A 322 -3.27 -24.70 49.08
C ASP A 322 -3.70 -23.51 48.24
N ALA A 323 -2.82 -22.50 48.12
CA ALA A 323 -3.07 -21.30 47.29
C ALA A 323 -3.16 -21.66 45.79
N GLY A 324 -4.06 -21.01 45.07
CA GLY A 324 -4.20 -21.16 43.64
C GLY A 324 -2.94 -20.71 42.86
N GLY A 325 -2.67 -21.34 41.74
CA GLY A 325 -1.61 -20.95 40.83
C GLY A 325 -2.12 -20.20 39.58
N LYS A 326 -1.27 -19.92 38.61
CA LYS A 326 -1.68 -19.32 37.35
C LYS A 326 -2.52 -20.29 36.52
N LEU A 327 -3.69 -19.85 36.09
CA LEU A 327 -4.58 -20.61 35.21
C LEU A 327 -4.18 -20.48 33.72
N PHE A 328 -3.74 -19.29 33.29
CA PHE A 328 -3.33 -18.98 31.94
C PHE A 328 -1.86 -18.56 31.88
N GLY A 329 -1.11 -19.08 30.88
CA GLY A 329 0.23 -18.62 30.58
C GLY A 329 0.21 -17.64 29.41
N PHE A 330 1.02 -16.59 29.50
CA PHE A 330 1.30 -15.68 28.39
C PHE A 330 2.80 -15.39 28.30
N GLY A 331 3.28 -15.11 27.07
CA GLY A 331 4.68 -14.81 26.82
C GLY A 331 5.04 -13.34 27.06
N SER A 332 6.34 -13.06 26.99
CA SER A 332 6.83 -11.68 26.99
C SER A 332 6.57 -10.99 25.64
N PRO A 333 6.49 -9.64 25.62
CA PRO A 333 6.42 -8.87 24.38
C PRO A 333 7.60 -9.20 23.48
N ALA A 334 7.36 -9.33 22.17
CA ALA A 334 8.40 -9.55 21.19
C ALA A 334 9.20 -8.26 20.96
N VAL A 335 10.53 -8.39 20.91
CA VAL A 335 11.43 -7.29 20.59
C VAL A 335 12.17 -7.61 19.30
N LEU A 336 12.15 -6.67 18.36
CA LEU A 336 12.85 -6.78 17.07
C LEU A 336 13.93 -5.71 16.99
N SER A 337 15.17 -6.15 16.78
CA SER A 337 16.29 -5.24 16.53
C SER A 337 16.35 -4.86 15.06
N ASN A 338 16.51 -3.56 14.77
CA ASN A 338 16.70 -3.11 13.40
C ASN A 338 18.03 -3.63 12.85
N SER A 339 18.01 -4.22 11.66
CA SER A 339 19.23 -4.80 11.04
C SER A 339 20.29 -3.75 10.66
N LYS A 340 19.92 -2.46 10.67
CA LYS A 340 20.85 -1.33 10.44
C LYS A 340 21.44 -0.76 11.73
N ASN A 341 21.12 -1.34 12.90
CA ASN A 341 21.75 -0.93 14.14
C ASN A 341 23.25 -1.23 14.11
N SER A 342 24.04 -0.29 14.56
CA SER A 342 25.50 -0.45 14.70
C SER A 342 25.95 -0.81 16.13
N GLY A 343 25.05 -0.65 17.11
CA GLY A 343 25.32 -0.97 18.52
C GLY A 343 25.13 -2.44 18.86
N THR A 344 25.57 -2.82 20.05
CA THR A 344 25.49 -4.17 20.63
C THR A 344 24.34 -4.30 21.63
N ALA A 345 23.49 -3.28 21.76
CA ALA A 345 22.42 -3.27 22.74
C ALA A 345 21.42 -4.43 22.52
N VAL A 346 21.18 -5.17 23.61
CA VAL A 346 20.14 -6.20 23.68
C VAL A 346 18.98 -5.65 24.49
N VAL A 347 17.80 -5.75 23.95
CA VAL A 347 16.57 -5.23 24.56
C VAL A 347 15.63 -6.38 24.86
N ASN A 348 15.15 -6.46 26.10
CA ASN A 348 14.16 -7.43 26.54
C ASN A 348 12.97 -6.69 27.16
N ALA A 349 11.76 -7.09 26.82
CA ALA A 349 10.55 -6.47 27.33
C ALA A 349 9.74 -7.47 28.18
N THR A 350 9.19 -6.99 29.29
CA THR A 350 8.28 -7.73 30.15
C THR A 350 7.07 -6.88 30.48
N VAL A 351 5.95 -7.54 30.82
CA VAL A 351 4.74 -6.86 31.29
C VAL A 351 4.87 -6.69 32.81
N ALA A 352 4.93 -5.45 33.28
CA ALA A 352 4.95 -5.12 34.71
C ALA A 352 3.53 -4.88 35.27
N ASP A 353 2.65 -4.21 34.47
CA ASP A 353 1.27 -3.91 34.87
C ASP A 353 0.35 -4.01 33.65
N SER A 354 -0.33 -5.14 33.52
CA SER A 354 -1.23 -5.41 32.37
C SER A 354 -2.38 -4.39 32.24
N THR A 355 -2.76 -3.72 33.34
CA THR A 355 -3.86 -2.75 33.33
C THR A 355 -3.48 -1.43 32.64
N LYS A 356 -2.19 -1.15 32.48
CA LYS A 356 -1.65 0.04 31.86
C LYS A 356 -1.16 -0.18 30.42
N VAL A 357 -1.02 -1.47 30.01
CA VAL A 357 -0.53 -1.80 28.67
C VAL A 357 -1.49 -1.26 27.61
N GLN A 358 -0.92 -0.54 26.63
CA GLN A 358 -1.65 0.01 25.50
C GLN A 358 -1.67 -0.96 24.32
N ALA A 359 -2.75 -0.93 23.53
CA ALA A 359 -2.86 -1.72 22.28
C ALA A 359 -2.05 -1.07 21.14
N THR A 360 -0.73 -1.12 21.25
CA THR A 360 0.20 -0.44 20.31
C THR A 360 1.55 -1.11 20.28
N ASP A 361 2.24 -0.97 19.15
CA ASP A 361 3.67 -1.23 19.06
C ASP A 361 4.46 0.01 19.51
N TYR A 362 5.70 -0.21 19.90
CA TYR A 362 6.62 0.84 20.34
C TYR A 362 7.89 0.83 19.50
N LYS A 363 8.36 2.01 19.12
CA LYS A 363 9.68 2.21 18.52
C LYS A 363 10.60 2.83 19.55
N LEU A 364 11.70 2.17 19.82
CA LEU A 364 12.76 2.66 20.73
C LEU A 364 13.94 3.13 19.89
N GLN A 365 14.40 4.35 20.12
CA GLN A 365 15.56 4.94 19.47
C GLN A 365 16.51 5.52 20.51
N PHE A 366 17.78 5.15 20.45
CA PHE A 366 18.85 5.73 21.26
C PHE A 366 19.48 6.91 20.52
N ASN A 367 19.68 8.04 21.19
CA ASN A 367 20.27 9.24 20.62
C ASN A 367 21.74 9.46 21.04
N GLY A 368 22.33 8.49 21.73
CA GLY A 368 23.67 8.57 22.30
C GLY A 368 23.69 8.87 23.82
N THR A 369 22.55 9.31 24.39
CA THR A 369 22.38 9.64 25.81
C THR A 369 21.12 9.02 26.37
N ASP A 370 19.99 9.29 25.72
CA ASP A 370 18.66 8.89 26.16
C ASP A 370 17.96 8.02 25.11
N TRP A 371 16.93 7.32 25.57
CA TRP A 371 16.02 6.56 24.72
C TRP A 371 14.76 7.35 24.44
N THR A 372 14.43 7.53 23.16
CA THR A 372 13.15 8.05 22.72
C THR A 372 12.23 6.86 22.40
N ILE A 373 11.11 6.79 23.10
CA ILE A 373 10.05 5.79 22.92
C ILE A 373 8.90 6.45 22.18
N THR A 374 8.51 5.88 21.06
CA THR A 374 7.37 6.39 20.26
C THR A 374 6.32 5.30 20.14
N ARG A 375 5.09 5.61 20.55
CA ARG A 375 3.92 4.75 20.31
C ARG A 375 3.55 4.76 18.83
N ALA A 376 3.28 3.59 18.27
CA ALA A 376 2.87 3.49 16.87
C ALA A 376 1.44 4.01 16.63
N SER A 377 0.53 3.86 17.60
CA SER A 377 -0.91 4.18 17.47
C SER A 377 -1.21 5.67 17.37
N ASP A 378 -0.61 6.49 18.26
CA ASP A 378 -0.91 7.92 18.39
C ASP A 378 0.31 8.83 18.12
N LYS A 379 1.46 8.24 17.78
CA LYS A 379 2.75 8.91 17.55
C LYS A 379 3.26 9.70 18.75
N THR A 380 2.70 9.49 19.93
CA THR A 380 3.21 10.09 21.16
C THR A 380 4.63 9.61 21.42
N SER A 381 5.54 10.54 21.66
CA SER A 381 6.94 10.26 21.97
C SER A 381 7.32 10.82 23.33
N PHE A 382 8.08 10.06 24.08
CA PHE A 382 8.68 10.49 25.34
C PHE A 382 10.13 10.01 25.42
N THR A 383 10.97 10.78 26.10
CA THR A 383 12.39 10.51 26.24
C THR A 383 12.69 10.16 27.69
N MET A 384 13.44 9.11 27.92
CA MET A 384 13.86 8.68 29.25
C MET A 384 15.23 8.02 29.23
N SER A 385 15.94 8.10 30.35
CA SER A 385 17.17 7.34 30.60
C SER A 385 16.83 6.04 31.34
N PRO A 386 17.59 4.96 31.13
CA PRO A 386 17.45 3.75 31.93
C PRO A 386 17.72 4.00 33.42
N ASP A 387 17.04 3.27 34.29
CA ASP A 387 17.33 3.25 35.71
C ASP A 387 18.74 2.61 36.01
N ALA A 388 19.11 2.54 37.27
CA ALA A 388 20.41 1.93 37.70
C ALA A 388 20.55 0.44 37.30
N SER A 389 19.43 -0.23 36.97
CA SER A 389 19.39 -1.63 36.53
C SER A 389 19.25 -1.78 35.01
N GLY A 390 19.26 -0.67 34.25
CA GLY A 390 19.10 -0.66 32.81
C GLY A 390 17.65 -0.75 32.34
N ASN A 391 16.66 -0.45 33.18
CA ASN A 391 15.25 -0.56 32.83
C ASN A 391 14.64 0.78 32.41
N LEU A 392 13.81 0.71 31.40
CA LEU A 392 12.89 1.76 30.94
C LEU A 392 11.46 1.30 31.27
N SER A 393 10.75 2.03 32.14
CA SER A 393 9.40 1.68 32.56
C SER A 393 8.39 2.68 31.98
N PHE A 394 7.48 2.20 31.13
CA PHE A 394 6.44 3.00 30.48
C PHE A 394 5.23 2.13 30.14
N ASP A 395 4.05 2.69 30.16
CA ASP A 395 2.78 2.07 29.76
C ASP A 395 2.58 0.63 30.27
N GLY A 396 2.98 0.36 31.52
CA GLY A 396 2.86 -0.97 32.12
C GLY A 396 3.89 -2.00 31.60
N LEU A 397 4.84 -1.57 30.79
CA LEU A 397 5.96 -2.38 30.32
C LEU A 397 7.23 -2.05 31.12
N ASN A 398 8.06 -3.04 31.32
CA ASN A 398 9.44 -2.89 31.78
C ASN A 398 10.37 -3.41 30.69
N VAL A 399 11.17 -2.51 30.12
CA VAL A 399 12.08 -2.81 29.03
C VAL A 399 13.51 -2.70 29.54
N ASN A 400 14.19 -3.83 29.65
CA ASN A 400 15.59 -3.89 30.06
C ASN A 400 16.50 -3.74 28.84
N VAL A 401 17.45 -2.81 28.94
CA VAL A 401 18.46 -2.55 27.92
C VAL A 401 19.82 -2.88 28.49
N SER A 402 20.54 -3.78 27.84
CA SER A 402 21.93 -4.18 28.19
C SER A 402 22.83 -4.05 26.96
N GLY A 403 24.09 -3.72 27.18
CA GLY A 403 25.04 -3.41 26.10
C GLY A 403 25.05 -1.93 25.71
N SER A 404 25.80 -1.59 24.66
CA SER A 404 26.02 -0.22 24.15
C SER A 404 25.87 -0.14 22.64
#